data_6822c8b2431d63150254577806a18a7d
#
_entry.id   6822c8b2431d63150254577806a18a7d
#
_cell.length_a   1.000
_cell.length_b   1.000
_cell.length_c   1.000
_cell.angle_alpha   90.00
_cell.angle_beta   90.00
_cell.angle_gamma   90.00
#
_symmetry.space_group_name_H-M   'P 1'
#
loop_
_entity.id
_entity.type
_entity.pdbx_description
1 polymer ?
#
loop_
_entity_poly.entity_id
_entity_poly.type
_entity_poly.pdbx_seq_one_letter_code
_entity_poly.pdbx_strand_id
1 'polypeptide(L)'
;MEGLNTLWKYQELDLLMDQYILEKKNSDSRQKLVKLKNYLIKQEENLVSMDKDADRKMNLIDKMQREYTGLSDRIQAQLAKLKSEEEILPEELEVIIKEGMALNDRIRRKEEELKKLTQEMKDFQSRLANIQRKVANAKKEYVDVKKHYDVEVKKINEELGKLKEQRDKIGEGIDKALLAKYKNIKASRSPVISILMGNQCDGCFMSLASLVVQRVKDGKRIVECENCGRILFDKESIPS
;
A
#
# COMPACT_ATOMS: atom_id res chain seq x y z
N MET A 1 47.65 -4.36 15.08
CA MET A 1 47.20 -3.69 13.84
C MET A 1 46.50 -4.60 12.86
N GLU A 2 46.94 -5.88 12.69
CA GLU A 2 46.31 -6.83 11.76
C GLU A 2 44.82 -7.04 12.02
N GLY A 3 44.40 -7.16 13.27
CA GLY A 3 42.97 -7.39 13.62
C GLY A 3 42.07 -6.19 13.29
N LEU A 4 42.57 -4.96 13.33
CA LEU A 4 41.80 -3.77 13.03
C LEU A 4 41.68 -3.55 11.50
N ASN A 5 42.71 -3.89 10.72
CA ASN A 5 42.65 -3.89 9.27
C ASN A 5 41.66 -4.94 8.75
N THR A 6 41.66 -6.11 9.38
CA THR A 6 40.69 -7.18 9.05
C THR A 6 39.27 -6.74 9.41
N LEU A 7 39.08 -6.08 10.55
CA LEU A 7 37.79 -5.52 10.95
C LEU A 7 37.31 -4.38 10.02
N TRP A 8 38.25 -3.58 9.49
CA TRP A 8 37.93 -2.56 8.48
C TRP A 8 37.37 -3.17 7.21
N LYS A 9 38.06 -4.18 6.66
CA LYS A 9 37.56 -4.93 5.48
C LYS A 9 36.21 -5.60 5.75
N TYR A 10 36.01 -6.12 6.95
CA TYR A 10 34.72 -6.64 7.39
C TYR A 10 33.62 -5.56 7.36
N GLN A 11 33.94 -4.35 7.85
CA GLN A 11 32.99 -3.22 7.80
C GLN A 11 32.67 -2.79 6.38
N GLU A 12 33.64 -2.74 5.46
CA GLU A 12 33.40 -2.35 4.07
C GLU A 12 32.37 -3.25 3.41
N LEU A 13 32.51 -4.58 3.58
CA LEU A 13 31.53 -5.54 3.08
C LEU A 13 30.18 -5.38 3.76
N ASP A 14 30.17 -5.15 5.06
CA ASP A 14 28.96 -5.00 5.85
C ASP A 14 28.18 -3.71 5.49
N LEU A 15 28.88 -2.62 5.19
CA LEU A 15 28.29 -1.39 4.67
C LEU A 15 27.73 -1.56 3.25
N LEU A 16 28.45 -2.29 2.41
CA LEU A 16 27.99 -2.61 1.05
C LEU A 16 26.70 -3.47 1.10
N MET A 17 26.64 -4.44 2.01
CA MET A 17 25.42 -5.22 2.26
C MET A 17 24.26 -4.32 2.72
N ASP A 18 24.52 -3.37 3.62
CA ASP A 18 23.51 -2.40 4.08
C ASP A 18 22.98 -1.55 2.92
N GLN A 19 23.84 -1.13 1.98
CA GLN A 19 23.43 -0.43 0.76
C GLN A 19 22.50 -1.26 -0.12
N TYR A 20 22.85 -2.52 -0.42
CA TYR A 20 21.97 -3.41 -1.19
C TYR A 20 20.62 -3.68 -0.49
N ILE A 21 20.61 -3.82 0.84
CA ILE A 21 19.38 -3.96 1.62
C ILE A 21 18.52 -2.68 1.49
N LEU A 22 19.15 -1.52 1.54
CA LEU A 22 18.47 -0.23 1.39
C LEU A 22 17.93 -0.04 -0.04
N GLU A 23 18.69 -0.39 -1.05
CA GLU A 23 18.29 -0.39 -2.46
C GLU A 23 17.06 -1.27 -2.68
N LYS A 24 17.10 -2.52 -2.20
CA LYS A 24 15.95 -3.44 -2.22
C LYS A 24 14.72 -2.86 -1.53
N LYS A 25 14.92 -2.16 -0.40
CA LYS A 25 13.83 -1.54 0.36
C LYS A 25 13.22 -0.33 -0.35
N ASN A 26 14.05 0.44 -1.05
CA ASN A 26 13.68 1.71 -1.69
C ASN A 26 13.44 1.57 -3.20
N SER A 27 13.54 0.35 -3.76
CA SER A 27 13.35 0.11 -5.19
C SER A 27 12.02 0.71 -5.67
N ASP A 28 12.06 1.38 -6.82
CA ASP A 28 10.89 1.97 -7.48
C ASP A 28 9.83 0.91 -7.79
N SER A 29 10.26 -0.28 -8.20
CA SER A 29 9.39 -1.42 -8.44
C SER A 29 8.60 -1.80 -7.19
N ARG A 30 9.26 -1.82 -6.02
CA ARG A 30 8.59 -2.07 -4.74
C ARG A 30 7.58 -1.00 -4.38
N GLN A 31 7.95 0.28 -4.55
CA GLN A 31 7.04 1.39 -4.26
C GLN A 31 5.80 1.35 -5.16
N LYS A 32 5.99 1.04 -6.46
CA LYS A 32 4.88 0.86 -7.40
C LYS A 32 3.98 -0.31 -6.99
N LEU A 33 4.57 -1.44 -6.60
CA LEU A 33 3.79 -2.60 -6.11
C LEU A 33 2.93 -2.25 -4.89
N VAL A 34 3.49 -1.53 -3.93
CA VAL A 34 2.73 -1.09 -2.74
C VAL A 34 1.58 -0.18 -3.14
N LYS A 35 1.82 0.80 -4.03
CA LYS A 35 0.78 1.71 -4.53
C LYS A 35 -0.34 0.96 -5.25
N LEU A 36 0.03 0.05 -6.17
CA LEU A 36 -0.93 -0.77 -6.93
C LEU A 36 -1.72 -1.69 -6.02
N LYS A 37 -1.07 -2.33 -5.04
CA LYS A 37 -1.74 -3.18 -4.05
C LYS A 37 -2.78 -2.39 -3.26
N ASN A 38 -2.41 -1.23 -2.72
CA ASN A 38 -3.32 -0.39 -1.95
C ASN A 38 -4.48 0.12 -2.82
N TYR A 39 -4.19 0.46 -4.09
CA TYR A 39 -5.22 0.83 -5.05
C TYR A 39 -6.22 -0.31 -5.29
N LEU A 40 -5.72 -1.54 -5.53
CA LEU A 40 -6.57 -2.71 -5.76
C LEU A 40 -7.44 -3.04 -4.55
N ILE A 41 -6.90 -2.98 -3.33
CA ILE A 41 -7.66 -3.18 -2.08
C ILE A 41 -8.80 -2.14 -1.99
N LYS A 42 -8.48 -0.85 -2.21
CA LYS A 42 -9.50 0.21 -2.18
C LYS A 42 -10.59 0.02 -3.24
N GLN A 43 -10.22 -0.46 -4.44
CA GLN A 43 -11.23 -0.74 -5.47
C GLN A 43 -12.09 -1.96 -5.14
N GLU A 44 -11.53 -2.97 -4.48
CA GLU A 44 -12.28 -4.12 -3.99
C GLU A 44 -13.34 -3.71 -2.94
N GLU A 45 -12.97 -2.87 -1.99
CA GLU A 45 -13.91 -2.28 -1.03
C GLU A 45 -15.02 -1.47 -1.72
N ASN A 46 -14.66 -0.68 -2.73
CA ASN A 46 -15.63 0.07 -3.54
C ASN A 46 -16.60 -0.87 -4.27
N LEU A 47 -16.10 -1.97 -4.86
CA LEU A 47 -16.95 -2.93 -5.56
C LEU A 47 -17.93 -3.61 -4.60
N VAL A 48 -17.48 -3.99 -3.40
CA VAL A 48 -18.37 -4.55 -2.36
C VAL A 48 -19.44 -3.55 -1.94
N SER A 49 -19.10 -2.26 -1.82
CA SER A 49 -20.08 -1.22 -1.52
C SER A 49 -21.10 -1.04 -2.65
N MET A 50 -20.61 -1.07 -3.90
CA MET A 50 -21.48 -0.97 -5.08
C MET A 50 -22.43 -2.18 -5.20
N ASP A 51 -21.97 -3.38 -4.86
CA ASP A 51 -22.80 -4.58 -4.85
C ASP A 51 -23.99 -4.44 -3.90
N LYS A 52 -23.72 -3.98 -2.67
CA LYS A 52 -24.79 -3.68 -1.71
C LYS A 52 -25.76 -2.60 -2.19
N ASP A 53 -25.26 -1.59 -2.88
CA ASP A 53 -26.12 -0.54 -3.45
C ASP A 53 -26.95 -1.07 -4.62
N ALA A 54 -26.42 -2.00 -5.41
CA ALA A 54 -27.16 -2.68 -6.47
C ALA A 54 -28.32 -3.51 -5.90
N ASP A 55 -28.08 -4.29 -4.83
CA ASP A 55 -29.10 -5.06 -4.14
C ASP A 55 -30.24 -4.18 -3.62
N ARG A 56 -29.89 -3.03 -3.02
CA ARG A 56 -30.91 -2.06 -2.53
C ARG A 56 -31.77 -1.52 -3.67
N LYS A 57 -31.16 -1.19 -4.82
CA LYS A 57 -31.86 -0.70 -6.00
C LYS A 57 -32.74 -1.77 -6.63
N MET A 58 -32.28 -3.02 -6.67
CA MET A 58 -33.11 -4.16 -7.13
C MET A 58 -34.35 -4.33 -6.25
N ASN A 59 -34.18 -4.34 -4.93
CA ASN A 59 -35.31 -4.44 -4.01
C ASN A 59 -36.31 -3.28 -4.17
N LEU A 60 -35.79 -2.07 -4.48
CA LEU A 60 -36.65 -0.91 -4.76
C LEU A 60 -37.44 -1.08 -6.06
N ILE A 61 -36.81 -1.60 -7.12
CA ILE A 61 -37.46 -1.90 -8.40
C ILE A 61 -38.59 -2.92 -8.19
N ASP A 62 -38.31 -4.01 -7.48
CA ASP A 62 -39.32 -5.06 -7.18
C ASP A 62 -40.49 -4.51 -6.40
N LYS A 63 -40.25 -3.62 -5.43
CA LYS A 63 -41.29 -2.94 -4.69
C LYS A 63 -42.15 -2.06 -5.61
N MET A 64 -41.49 -1.24 -6.43
CA MET A 64 -42.20 -0.36 -7.39
C MET A 64 -43.05 -1.15 -8.40
N GLN A 65 -42.54 -2.27 -8.86
CA GLN A 65 -43.25 -3.13 -9.80
C GLN A 65 -44.54 -3.71 -9.16
N ARG A 66 -44.46 -4.18 -7.90
CA ARG A 66 -45.64 -4.64 -7.18
C ARG A 66 -46.66 -3.52 -6.97
N GLU A 67 -46.20 -2.33 -6.57
CA GLU A 67 -47.08 -1.17 -6.42
C GLU A 67 -47.75 -0.78 -7.72
N TYR A 68 -47.02 -0.80 -8.85
CA TYR A 68 -47.54 -0.49 -10.19
C TYR A 68 -48.60 -1.51 -10.61
N THR A 69 -48.34 -2.81 -10.44
CA THR A 69 -49.30 -3.87 -10.73
C THR A 69 -50.57 -3.66 -9.93
N GLY A 70 -50.47 -3.41 -8.61
CA GLY A 70 -51.65 -3.16 -7.78
C GLY A 70 -52.44 -1.90 -8.15
N LEU A 71 -51.78 -0.85 -8.67
CA LEU A 71 -52.48 0.32 -9.21
C LEU A 71 -53.18 0.01 -10.54
N SER A 72 -52.55 -0.78 -11.40
CA SER A 72 -53.12 -1.23 -12.68
C SER A 72 -54.40 -2.06 -12.46
N ASP A 73 -54.34 -3.01 -11.51
CA ASP A 73 -55.47 -3.85 -11.17
C ASP A 73 -56.67 -3.02 -10.65
N ARG A 74 -56.40 -2.00 -9.83
CA ARG A 74 -57.44 -1.08 -9.36
C ARG A 74 -58.07 -0.27 -10.47
N ILE A 75 -57.31 0.22 -11.41
CA ILE A 75 -57.83 0.92 -12.61
C ILE A 75 -58.70 -0.01 -13.42
N GLN A 76 -58.27 -1.25 -13.67
CA GLN A 76 -59.06 -2.22 -14.40
C GLN A 76 -60.37 -2.53 -13.70
N ALA A 77 -60.37 -2.67 -12.37
CA ALA A 77 -61.58 -2.85 -11.59
C ALA A 77 -62.57 -1.66 -11.71
N GLN A 78 -62.04 -0.41 -11.67
CA GLN A 78 -62.91 0.78 -11.86
C GLN A 78 -63.46 0.86 -13.29
N LEU A 79 -62.64 0.53 -14.29
CA LEU A 79 -63.09 0.48 -15.69
C LEU A 79 -64.11 -0.60 -15.93
N ALA A 80 -64.02 -1.73 -15.24
CA ALA A 80 -65.03 -2.83 -15.33
C ALA A 80 -66.37 -2.38 -14.73
N LYS A 81 -66.39 -1.65 -13.63
CA LYS A 81 -67.60 -1.04 -13.07
C LYS A 81 -68.29 -0.05 -14.02
N LEU A 82 -67.49 0.81 -14.67
CA LEU A 82 -68.00 1.78 -15.65
C LEU A 82 -68.58 1.13 -16.94
N LYS A 83 -68.13 -0.09 -17.25
CA LYS A 83 -68.57 -0.84 -18.45
C LYS A 83 -69.72 -1.79 -18.13
N SER A 84 -70.08 -2.03 -16.86
CA SER A 84 -71.26 -2.80 -16.52
C SER A 84 -72.51 -2.05 -16.99
N GLU A 85 -73.48 -2.76 -17.54
CA GLU A 85 -74.72 -2.19 -18.06
C GLU A 85 -75.70 -1.80 -16.91
N GLU A 86 -75.26 -1.79 -15.67
CA GLU A 86 -76.02 -1.38 -14.50
C GLU A 86 -76.14 0.14 -14.41
N GLU A 87 -77.33 0.65 -14.03
CA GLU A 87 -77.51 2.09 -13.81
C GLU A 87 -76.64 2.55 -12.63
N ILE A 88 -75.63 3.36 -12.91
CA ILE A 88 -74.75 3.95 -11.90
C ILE A 88 -75.40 5.22 -11.41
N LEU A 89 -75.61 5.33 -10.10
CA LEU A 89 -76.12 6.54 -9.47
C LEU A 89 -75.10 7.72 -9.67
N PRO A 90 -75.59 8.95 -9.86
CA PRO A 90 -74.71 10.13 -10.04
C PRO A 90 -73.65 10.29 -8.94
N GLU A 91 -74.01 9.96 -7.69
CA GLU A 91 -73.09 9.99 -6.52
C GLU A 91 -71.98 8.95 -6.62
N GLU A 92 -72.26 7.76 -7.09
CA GLU A 92 -71.30 6.67 -7.31
C GLU A 92 -70.33 7.03 -8.47
N LEU A 93 -70.84 7.63 -9.53
CA LEU A 93 -70.07 8.09 -10.65
C LEU A 93 -69.03 9.17 -10.22
N GLU A 94 -69.46 10.10 -9.33
CA GLU A 94 -68.55 11.13 -8.80
C GLU A 94 -67.42 10.49 -7.97
N VAL A 95 -67.68 9.47 -7.19
CA VAL A 95 -66.68 8.71 -6.41
C VAL A 95 -65.71 8.01 -7.35
N ILE A 96 -66.17 7.33 -8.39
CA ILE A 96 -65.34 6.65 -9.38
C ILE A 96 -64.42 7.62 -10.10
N ILE A 97 -64.92 8.78 -10.49
CA ILE A 97 -64.14 9.82 -11.14
C ILE A 97 -63.00 10.32 -10.21
N LYS A 98 -63.31 10.65 -8.93
CA LYS A 98 -62.36 11.10 -7.94
C LYS A 98 -61.27 10.03 -7.67
N GLU A 99 -61.65 8.79 -7.52
CA GLU A 99 -60.69 7.69 -7.35
C GLU A 99 -59.85 7.49 -8.60
N GLY A 100 -60.40 7.56 -9.79
CA GLY A 100 -59.68 7.48 -11.06
C GLY A 100 -58.65 8.57 -11.22
N MET A 101 -58.99 9.83 -10.86
CA MET A 101 -58.05 10.97 -10.87
C MET A 101 -56.91 10.72 -9.85
N ALA A 102 -57.21 10.29 -8.65
CA ALA A 102 -56.22 10.00 -7.62
C ALA A 102 -55.26 8.85 -8.03
N LEU A 103 -55.81 7.80 -8.68
CA LEU A 103 -54.98 6.71 -9.22
C LEU A 103 -54.06 7.17 -10.35
N ASN A 104 -54.59 7.99 -11.27
CA ASN A 104 -53.79 8.56 -12.35
C ASN A 104 -52.59 9.43 -11.82
N ASP A 105 -52.86 10.27 -10.82
CA ASP A 105 -51.79 11.06 -10.21
C ASP A 105 -50.74 10.18 -9.52
N ARG A 106 -51.14 9.10 -8.88
CA ARG A 106 -50.23 8.12 -8.27
C ARG A 106 -49.35 7.42 -9.32
N ILE A 107 -49.96 7.02 -10.43
CA ILE A 107 -49.22 6.40 -11.56
C ILE A 107 -48.20 7.38 -12.13
N ARG A 108 -48.57 8.62 -12.42
CA ARG A 108 -47.63 9.62 -12.94
C ARG A 108 -46.44 9.85 -12.02
N ARG A 109 -46.66 9.91 -10.70
CA ARG A 109 -45.55 9.99 -9.72
C ARG A 109 -44.65 8.75 -9.78
N LYS A 110 -45.22 7.56 -9.89
CA LYS A 110 -44.47 6.32 -9.99
C LYS A 110 -43.66 6.21 -11.29
N GLU A 111 -44.21 6.69 -12.39
CA GLU A 111 -43.48 6.77 -13.65
C GLU A 111 -42.27 7.71 -13.58
N GLU A 112 -42.41 8.86 -12.90
CA GLU A 112 -41.29 9.77 -12.68
C GLU A 112 -40.21 9.18 -11.77
N GLU A 113 -40.61 8.50 -10.69
CA GLU A 113 -39.70 7.78 -9.80
C GLU A 113 -38.94 6.68 -10.58
N LEU A 114 -39.63 5.92 -11.43
CA LEU A 114 -39.05 4.86 -12.26
C LEU A 114 -38.07 5.42 -13.30
N LYS A 115 -38.40 6.55 -13.94
CA LYS A 115 -37.49 7.24 -14.87
C LYS A 115 -36.21 7.64 -14.18
N LYS A 116 -36.29 8.25 -12.97
CA LYS A 116 -35.10 8.61 -12.16
C LYS A 116 -34.28 7.38 -11.83
N LEU A 117 -34.89 6.34 -11.33
CA LEU A 117 -34.21 5.09 -10.97
C LEU A 117 -33.53 4.42 -12.18
N THR A 118 -34.19 4.45 -13.34
CA THR A 118 -33.62 3.93 -14.59
C THR A 118 -32.36 4.70 -15.00
N GLN A 119 -32.38 6.05 -14.86
CA GLN A 119 -31.18 6.85 -15.14
C GLN A 119 -30.05 6.57 -14.16
N GLU A 120 -30.37 6.46 -12.87
CA GLU A 120 -29.38 6.10 -11.85
C GLU A 120 -28.74 4.72 -12.10
N MET A 121 -29.54 3.75 -12.57
CA MET A 121 -29.03 2.42 -12.93
C MET A 121 -28.08 2.45 -14.12
N LYS A 122 -28.37 3.27 -15.17
CA LYS A 122 -27.46 3.48 -16.30
C LYS A 122 -26.14 4.08 -15.85
N ASP A 123 -26.21 5.09 -14.98
CA ASP A 123 -25.01 5.76 -14.43
C ASP A 123 -24.22 4.79 -13.55
N PHE A 124 -24.88 3.95 -12.78
CA PHE A 124 -24.28 2.90 -11.98
C PHE A 124 -23.53 1.88 -12.86
N GLN A 125 -24.18 1.37 -13.91
CA GLN A 125 -23.55 0.43 -14.86
C GLN A 125 -22.30 1.03 -15.51
N SER A 126 -22.37 2.29 -15.91
CA SER A 126 -21.24 3.00 -16.52
C SER A 126 -20.06 3.14 -15.55
N ARG A 127 -20.35 3.47 -14.27
CA ARG A 127 -19.33 3.55 -13.21
C ARG A 127 -18.72 2.18 -12.92
N LEU A 128 -19.54 1.14 -12.82
CA LEU A 128 -19.09 -0.23 -12.59
C LEU A 128 -18.14 -0.70 -13.70
N ALA A 129 -18.54 -0.53 -14.97
CA ALA A 129 -17.72 -0.91 -16.13
C ALA A 129 -16.37 -0.16 -16.14
N ASN A 130 -16.37 1.13 -15.78
CA ASN A 130 -15.13 1.92 -15.69
C ASN A 130 -14.21 1.42 -14.56
N ILE A 131 -14.76 1.11 -13.39
CA ILE A 131 -13.97 0.55 -12.28
C ILE A 131 -13.40 -0.81 -12.66
N GLN A 132 -14.20 -1.70 -13.23
CA GLN A 132 -13.75 -3.03 -13.68
C GLN A 132 -12.59 -2.93 -14.66
N ARG A 133 -12.68 -2.02 -15.65
CA ARG A 133 -11.59 -1.77 -16.62
C ARG A 133 -10.32 -1.27 -15.91
N LYS A 134 -10.44 -0.31 -15.00
CA LYS A 134 -9.31 0.22 -14.23
C LYS A 134 -8.66 -0.85 -13.36
N VAL A 135 -9.44 -1.69 -12.71
CA VAL A 135 -8.95 -2.81 -11.89
C VAL A 135 -8.24 -3.84 -12.76
N ALA A 136 -8.80 -4.17 -13.94
CA ALA A 136 -8.16 -5.11 -14.88
C ALA A 136 -6.79 -4.60 -15.35
N ASN A 137 -6.69 -3.31 -15.69
CA ASN A 137 -5.43 -2.69 -16.07
C ASN A 137 -4.42 -2.66 -14.90
N ALA A 138 -4.86 -2.27 -13.71
CA ALA A 138 -4.01 -2.26 -12.53
C ALA A 138 -3.52 -3.67 -12.13
N LYS A 139 -4.34 -4.71 -12.30
CA LYS A 139 -3.93 -6.10 -12.09
C LYS A 139 -2.85 -6.54 -13.09
N LYS A 140 -2.98 -6.18 -14.37
CA LYS A 140 -1.95 -6.45 -15.38
C LYS A 140 -0.64 -5.75 -15.01
N GLU A 141 -0.71 -4.45 -14.75
CA GLU A 141 0.46 -3.67 -14.35
C GLU A 141 1.13 -4.23 -13.08
N TYR A 142 0.34 -4.65 -12.08
CA TYR A 142 0.85 -5.29 -10.87
C TYR A 142 1.64 -6.56 -11.18
N VAL A 143 1.14 -7.41 -12.08
CA VAL A 143 1.83 -8.66 -12.47
C VAL A 143 3.15 -8.35 -13.18
N ASP A 144 3.17 -7.36 -14.07
CA ASP A 144 4.37 -7.00 -14.82
C ASP A 144 5.43 -6.36 -13.89
N VAL A 145 5.03 -5.41 -13.06
CA VAL A 145 5.94 -4.79 -12.08
C VAL A 145 6.44 -5.83 -11.08
N LYS A 146 5.60 -6.79 -10.67
CA LYS A 146 6.02 -7.89 -9.80
C LYS A 146 7.11 -8.75 -10.42
N LYS A 147 6.98 -9.12 -11.69
CA LYS A 147 8.01 -9.88 -12.41
C LYS A 147 9.35 -9.14 -12.42
N HIS A 148 9.33 -7.83 -12.71
CA HIS A 148 10.54 -7.00 -12.66
C HIS A 148 11.15 -6.96 -11.26
N TYR A 149 10.35 -6.72 -10.25
CA TYR A 149 10.79 -6.70 -8.86
C TYR A 149 11.39 -8.04 -8.42
N ASP A 150 10.77 -9.16 -8.78
CA ASP A 150 11.26 -10.49 -8.43
C ASP A 150 12.65 -10.76 -9.05
N VAL A 151 12.89 -10.28 -10.29
CA VAL A 151 14.21 -10.35 -10.93
C VAL A 151 15.24 -9.45 -10.23
N GLU A 152 14.89 -8.20 -9.90
CA GLU A 152 15.75 -7.29 -9.14
C GLU A 152 16.13 -7.90 -7.79
N VAL A 153 15.14 -8.39 -7.04
CA VAL A 153 15.35 -9.01 -5.73
C VAL A 153 16.24 -10.25 -5.82
N LYS A 154 16.07 -11.04 -6.87
CA LYS A 154 16.92 -12.24 -7.08
C LYS A 154 18.38 -11.83 -7.27
N LYS A 155 18.67 -10.86 -8.15
CA LYS A 155 20.02 -10.34 -8.36
C LYS A 155 20.63 -9.77 -7.07
N ILE A 156 19.89 -8.94 -6.36
CA ILE A 156 20.34 -8.36 -5.09
C ILE A 156 20.62 -9.45 -4.05
N ASN A 157 19.77 -10.46 -3.95
CA ASN A 157 19.98 -11.56 -3.00
C ASN A 157 21.19 -12.43 -3.37
N GLU A 158 21.49 -12.64 -4.66
CA GLU A 158 22.69 -13.33 -5.12
C GLU A 158 23.97 -12.56 -4.72
N GLU A 159 23.99 -11.24 -4.93
CA GLU A 159 25.13 -10.39 -4.51
C GLU A 159 25.27 -10.34 -2.98
N LEU A 160 24.14 -10.21 -2.27
CA LEU A 160 24.15 -10.29 -0.80
C LEU A 160 24.68 -11.64 -0.29
N GLY A 161 24.36 -12.73 -0.97
CA GLY A 161 24.88 -14.06 -0.65
C GLY A 161 26.40 -14.11 -0.75
N LYS A 162 26.96 -13.64 -1.87
CA LYS A 162 28.42 -13.56 -2.11
C LYS A 162 29.12 -12.68 -1.08
N LEU A 163 28.57 -11.49 -0.84
CA LEU A 163 29.13 -10.55 0.14
C LEU A 163 29.11 -11.12 1.56
N LYS A 164 28.04 -11.81 1.91
CA LYS A 164 27.91 -12.48 3.20
C LYS A 164 28.97 -13.55 3.39
N GLU A 165 29.16 -14.42 2.40
CA GLU A 165 30.20 -15.44 2.45
C GLU A 165 31.62 -14.85 2.59
N GLN A 166 31.91 -13.78 1.85
CA GLN A 166 33.19 -13.08 1.95
C GLN A 166 33.37 -12.45 3.32
N ARG A 167 32.33 -11.76 3.81
CA ARG A 167 32.35 -11.14 5.13
C ARG A 167 32.53 -12.16 6.25
N ASP A 168 31.83 -13.28 6.18
CA ASP A 168 31.86 -14.30 7.22
C ASP A 168 33.26 -15.00 7.24
N LYS A 169 33.87 -15.24 6.07
CA LYS A 169 35.28 -15.72 5.97
C LYS A 169 36.26 -14.74 6.62
N ILE A 170 36.11 -13.43 6.37
CA ILE A 170 36.92 -12.40 7.04
C ILE A 170 36.65 -12.41 8.55
N GLY A 171 35.42 -12.60 8.94
CA GLY A 171 34.99 -12.63 10.33
C GLY A 171 35.62 -13.77 11.15
N GLU A 172 35.93 -14.90 10.53
CA GLU A 172 36.63 -16.04 11.18
C GLU A 172 38.03 -15.66 11.66
N GLY A 173 38.69 -14.72 10.94
CA GLY A 173 40.02 -14.21 11.32
C GLY A 173 40.01 -13.09 12.35
N ILE A 174 38.86 -12.65 12.84
CA ILE A 174 38.71 -11.57 13.80
C ILE A 174 38.53 -12.14 15.21
N ASP A 175 39.21 -11.55 16.21
CA ASP A 175 38.98 -11.89 17.60
C ASP A 175 37.49 -11.81 17.99
N LYS A 176 37.00 -12.83 18.70
CA LYS A 176 35.56 -12.94 19.05
C LYS A 176 35.06 -11.78 19.91
N ALA A 177 35.89 -11.26 20.81
CA ALA A 177 35.51 -10.13 21.66
C ALA A 177 35.42 -8.85 20.84
N LEU A 178 36.34 -8.68 19.88
CA LEU A 178 36.36 -7.54 18.96
C LEU A 178 35.15 -7.57 18.02
N LEU A 179 34.82 -8.73 17.47
CA LEU A 179 33.64 -8.88 16.61
C LEU A 179 32.32 -8.67 17.39
N ALA A 180 32.25 -9.15 18.63
CA ALA A 180 31.11 -8.89 19.49
C ALA A 180 30.93 -7.38 19.76
N LYS A 181 32.03 -6.68 20.02
CA LYS A 181 32.05 -5.23 20.20
C LYS A 181 31.58 -4.49 18.96
N TYR A 182 32.06 -4.90 17.78
CA TYR A 182 31.61 -4.38 16.49
C TYR A 182 30.10 -4.51 16.35
N LYS A 183 29.54 -5.70 16.57
CA LYS A 183 28.11 -5.96 16.46
C LYS A 183 27.26 -5.12 17.42
N ASN A 184 27.75 -4.93 18.64
CA ASN A 184 27.08 -4.09 19.65
C ASN A 184 27.01 -2.62 19.22
N ILE A 185 28.11 -2.08 18.69
CA ILE A 185 28.13 -0.70 18.17
C ILE A 185 27.25 -0.58 16.93
N LYS A 186 27.29 -1.57 16.01
CA LYS A 186 26.46 -1.57 14.79
C LYS A 186 24.97 -1.54 15.08
N ALA A 187 24.51 -2.13 16.16
CA ALA A 187 23.09 -2.11 16.55
C ALA A 187 22.56 -0.68 16.77
N SER A 188 23.42 0.27 17.08
CA SER A 188 23.02 1.66 17.33
C SER A 188 23.62 2.66 16.35
N ARG A 189 24.73 2.31 15.69
CA ARG A 189 25.52 3.25 14.86
C ARG A 189 26.18 2.57 13.67
N SER A 190 26.04 3.15 12.50
CA SER A 190 26.74 2.76 11.27
C SER A 190 27.32 4.02 10.60
N PRO A 191 28.57 4.01 10.15
CA PRO A 191 29.61 2.98 10.30
C PRO A 191 30.05 2.77 11.75
N VAL A 192 30.64 1.62 12.06
CA VAL A 192 31.15 1.27 13.39
C VAL A 192 32.55 1.81 13.62
N ILE A 193 33.38 1.70 12.59
CA ILE A 193 34.75 2.20 12.59
C ILE A 193 34.74 3.55 11.90
N SER A 194 35.38 4.53 12.52
CA SER A 194 35.57 5.89 12.01
C SER A 194 37.06 6.20 11.84
N ILE A 195 37.37 6.90 10.81
CA ILE A 195 38.77 7.34 10.52
C ILE A 195 39.09 8.51 11.42
N LEU A 196 40.37 8.53 11.88
CA LEU A 196 40.96 9.70 12.50
C LEU A 196 41.34 10.72 11.42
N MET A 197 40.68 11.87 11.40
CA MET A 197 41.00 12.98 10.49
C MET A 197 41.69 14.09 11.27
N GLY A 198 43.07 14.08 11.24
CA GLY A 198 43.84 15.00 12.06
C GLY A 198 43.61 14.73 13.56
N ASN A 199 42.86 15.59 14.22
CA ASN A 199 42.45 15.44 15.62
C ASN A 199 40.93 15.24 15.80
N GLN A 200 40.22 14.86 14.73
CA GLN A 200 38.77 14.70 14.77
C GLN A 200 38.34 13.27 14.40
N CYS A 201 37.20 12.86 14.96
CA CYS A 201 36.51 11.63 14.57
C CYS A 201 35.64 11.87 13.33
N ASP A 202 35.88 11.19 12.22
CA ASP A 202 35.10 11.25 10.98
C ASP A 202 33.59 10.92 11.18
N GLY A 203 33.29 10.07 12.15
CA GLY A 203 31.91 9.63 12.38
C GLY A 203 31.02 10.61 13.16
N CYS A 204 31.58 11.55 13.93
CA CYS A 204 30.81 12.54 14.70
C CYS A 204 31.38 13.96 14.61
N PHE A 205 32.50 14.15 13.94
CA PHE A 205 33.21 15.42 13.69
C PHE A 205 33.66 16.16 14.95
N MET A 206 33.66 15.47 16.11
CA MET A 206 34.12 16.05 17.36
C MET A 206 35.65 15.94 17.48
N SER A 207 36.28 16.99 18.03
CA SER A 207 37.69 17.00 18.34
C SER A 207 38.01 16.03 19.46
N LEU A 208 39.14 15.35 19.33
CA LEU A 208 39.65 14.36 20.26
C LEU A 208 40.82 14.94 21.07
N ALA A 209 40.94 14.51 22.30
CA ALA A 209 42.11 14.88 23.12
C ALA A 209 43.41 14.35 22.48
N SER A 210 44.50 15.13 22.55
CA SER A 210 45.79 14.77 21.95
C SER A 210 46.29 13.39 22.38
N LEU A 211 46.01 13.00 23.61
CA LEU A 211 46.36 11.67 24.13
C LEU A 211 45.56 10.54 23.44
N VAL A 212 44.30 10.79 23.09
CA VAL A 212 43.46 9.83 22.34
C VAL A 212 44.02 9.71 20.91
N VAL A 213 44.30 10.82 20.25
CA VAL A 213 44.93 10.86 18.91
C VAL A 213 46.22 10.05 18.89
N GLN A 214 47.11 10.27 19.88
CA GLN A 214 48.34 9.54 19.98
C GLN A 214 48.12 8.03 20.15
N ARG A 215 47.19 7.62 21.03
CA ARG A 215 46.81 6.19 21.23
C ARG A 215 46.28 5.52 19.96
N VAL A 216 45.50 6.23 19.14
CA VAL A 216 45.03 5.74 17.85
C VAL A 216 46.20 5.54 16.91
N LYS A 217 47.09 6.51 16.80
CA LYS A 217 48.31 6.45 15.94
C LYS A 217 49.29 5.36 16.38
N ASP A 218 49.43 5.14 17.68
CA ASP A 218 50.29 4.07 18.20
C ASP A 218 49.76 2.67 17.80
N GLY A 219 48.50 2.49 17.51
CA GLY A 219 47.89 1.27 16.97
C GLY A 219 47.99 0.03 17.89
N LYS A 220 48.45 0.20 19.14
CA LYS A 220 48.67 -0.91 20.09
C LYS A 220 47.39 -1.43 20.70
N ARG A 221 46.36 -0.62 20.77
CA ARG A 221 45.08 -0.94 21.41
C ARG A 221 43.94 -0.37 20.59
N ILE A 222 42.77 -1.01 20.74
CA ILE A 222 41.51 -0.50 20.18
C ILE A 222 41.09 0.73 20.98
N VAL A 223 40.92 1.85 20.30
CA VAL A 223 40.51 3.13 20.88
C VAL A 223 39.13 3.48 20.39
N GLU A 224 38.24 3.84 21.28
CA GLU A 224 36.91 4.31 20.94
C GLU A 224 36.83 5.83 21.05
N CYS A 225 36.00 6.43 20.22
CA CYS A 225 35.68 7.84 20.33
C CYS A 225 34.87 8.10 21.62
N GLU A 226 35.39 8.95 22.50
CA GLU A 226 34.78 9.29 23.79
C GLU A 226 33.38 9.93 23.61
N ASN A 227 33.12 10.56 22.46
CA ASN A 227 31.85 11.21 22.20
C ASN A 227 30.80 10.27 21.55
N CYS A 228 31.20 9.48 20.55
CA CYS A 228 30.24 8.68 19.78
C CYS A 228 30.40 7.17 19.95
N GLY A 229 31.43 6.68 20.63
CA GLY A 229 31.65 5.26 20.89
C GLY A 229 32.06 4.43 19.68
N ARG A 230 32.32 5.06 18.50
CA ARG A 230 32.87 4.36 17.33
C ARG A 230 34.32 3.98 17.55
N ILE A 231 34.75 2.88 16.97
CA ILE A 231 36.15 2.47 16.97
C ILE A 231 36.92 3.45 16.08
N LEU A 232 37.99 4.04 16.62
CA LEU A 232 38.84 4.96 15.86
C LEU A 232 39.97 4.20 15.16
N PHE A 233 40.22 4.59 13.91
CA PHE A 233 41.19 3.96 13.06
C PHE A 233 42.02 5.03 12.33
N ASP A 234 43.34 4.84 12.29
CA ASP A 234 44.22 5.71 11.53
C ASP A 234 44.44 5.15 10.13
N LYS A 235 44.06 5.94 9.11
CA LYS A 235 44.13 5.52 7.72
C LYS A 235 45.55 5.35 7.23
N GLU A 236 46.52 6.08 7.81
CA GLU A 236 47.96 5.96 7.48
C GLU A 236 48.52 4.59 7.88
N SER A 237 47.83 3.86 8.74
CA SER A 237 48.22 2.51 9.17
C SER A 237 47.62 1.38 8.26
N ILE A 238 46.95 1.71 7.14
CA ILE A 238 46.50 0.74 6.16
C ILE A 238 47.66 0.48 5.18
N PRO A 239 48.22 -0.74 5.08
CA PRO A 239 49.13 -1.07 3.99
C PRO A 239 48.37 -0.97 2.67
N SER A 240 48.90 -0.18 1.73
CA SER A 240 48.41 -0.01 0.37
C SER A 240 48.31 -1.34 -0.36
#